data_a43d2561098e47fcf442431b508cd424
#
_entry.id   a43d2561098e47fcf442431b508cd424
#
_cell.length_a   1.000
_cell.length_b   1.000
_cell.length_c   1.000
_cell.angle_alpha   90.00
_cell.angle_beta   90.00
_cell.angle_gamma   90.00
#
_symmetry.space_group_name_H-M   'P 1'
#
loop_
_entity.id
_entity.type
_entity.pdbx_description
1 polymer ?
#
loop_
_entity_poly.entity_id
_entity_poly.type
_entity_poly.pdbx_seq_one_letter_code
_entity_poly.pdbx_strand_id
1 'polypeptide(L)'
;MLLDAAVGLDGDWMSQIAAAMLSSPDYPDRAEAREEKSGGSWADVDPELLDADVDEHLITLPNGRFGWRICIPAMVSYWSELARPVAYPRPGTPTVLVRARWTDPPYVTEELIGGLRERLGDALRLVELDCLHMVAQAKPAETAALILELLDH
;
A
#
# COMPACT_ATOMS: atom_id res chain seq x y z
N MET A 1 7.71 -11.71 -3.07
CA MET A 1 7.91 -10.27 -3.35
C MET A 1 7.11 -9.43 -2.35
N LEU A 2 7.66 -8.31 -1.91
CA LEU A 2 7.04 -7.32 -1.03
C LEU A 2 7.05 -5.98 -1.79
N LEU A 3 5.88 -5.41 -2.06
CA LEU A 3 5.73 -4.13 -2.75
C LEU A 3 5.39 -3.06 -1.73
N ASP A 4 6.33 -2.19 -1.42
CA ASP A 4 6.26 -1.09 -0.46
C ASP A 4 5.53 -1.47 0.84
N ALA A 5 6.01 -2.57 1.45
CA ALA A 5 5.32 -3.25 2.55
C ALA A 5 5.17 -2.35 3.78
N ALA A 6 3.93 -2.08 4.16
CA ALA A 6 3.55 -1.31 5.34
C ALA A 6 3.47 -2.24 6.57
N VAL A 7 4.57 -2.43 7.30
CA VAL A 7 4.63 -3.28 8.50
C VAL A 7 5.61 -2.69 9.53
N GLY A 8 5.32 -2.86 10.81
CA GLY A 8 6.13 -2.31 11.90
C GLY A 8 6.08 -0.79 11.97
N LEU A 9 4.94 -0.21 11.57
CA LEU A 9 4.74 1.23 11.53
C LEU A 9 4.39 1.80 12.92
N ASP A 10 4.48 3.12 13.04
CA ASP A 10 4.13 3.82 14.27
C ASP A 10 2.63 3.66 14.62
N GLY A 11 2.34 3.23 15.85
CA GLY A 11 0.97 2.93 16.30
C GLY A 11 0.10 4.18 16.43
N ASP A 12 0.66 5.32 16.80
CA ASP A 12 -0.08 6.58 16.92
C ASP A 12 -0.46 7.09 15.53
N TRP A 13 0.45 6.97 14.57
CA TRP A 13 0.15 7.28 13.17
C TRP A 13 -0.96 6.38 12.61
N MET A 14 -0.89 5.07 12.82
CA MET A 14 -1.94 4.13 12.38
C MET A 14 -3.29 4.43 13.03
N SER A 15 -3.30 4.82 14.29
CA SER A 15 -4.50 5.24 15.01
C SER A 15 -5.12 6.51 14.41
N GLN A 16 -4.30 7.48 14.01
CA GLN A 16 -4.77 8.71 13.35
C GLN A 16 -5.41 8.42 11.98
N ILE A 17 -4.81 7.53 11.17
CA ILE A 17 -5.39 7.11 9.90
C ILE A 17 -6.74 6.42 10.12
N ALA A 18 -6.81 5.50 11.08
CA ALA A 18 -8.06 4.81 11.41
C ALA A 18 -9.15 5.79 11.87
N ALA A 19 -8.82 6.78 12.71
CA ALA A 19 -9.74 7.81 13.15
C ALA A 19 -10.23 8.71 12.00
N ALA A 20 -9.34 9.08 11.06
CA ALA A 20 -9.70 9.85 9.88
C ALA A 20 -10.68 9.07 8.98
N MET A 21 -10.44 7.78 8.74
CA MET A 21 -11.35 6.91 7.98
C MET A 21 -12.73 6.79 8.64
N LEU A 22 -12.80 6.71 9.97
CA LEU A 22 -14.07 6.64 10.69
C LEU A 22 -14.83 7.96 10.67
N SER A 23 -14.14 9.10 10.63
CA SER A 23 -14.77 10.43 10.62
C SER A 23 -15.31 10.84 9.25
N SER A 24 -14.77 10.27 8.17
CA SER A 24 -15.19 10.55 6.78
C SER A 24 -15.36 9.24 6.01
N PRO A 25 -16.40 8.42 6.33
CA PRO A 25 -16.56 7.09 5.76
C PRO A 25 -17.19 7.07 4.36
N ASP A 26 -17.69 8.20 3.87
CA ASP A 26 -18.41 8.33 2.61
C ASP A 26 -18.25 9.73 1.98
N TYR A 27 -18.62 9.85 0.72
CA TYR A 27 -18.50 11.04 -0.11
C TYR A 27 -19.85 11.55 -0.60
N PRO A 28 -20.05 12.87 -0.80
CA PRO A 28 -21.28 13.42 -1.37
C PRO A 28 -21.50 12.99 -2.84
N ASP A 29 -20.41 12.88 -3.61
CA ASP A 29 -20.45 12.46 -5.00
C ASP A 29 -19.17 11.71 -5.43
N ARG A 30 -19.18 11.18 -6.65
CA ARG A 30 -18.07 10.41 -7.23
C ARG A 30 -16.83 11.27 -7.51
N ALA A 31 -17.04 12.54 -7.85
CA ALA A 31 -15.95 13.43 -8.21
C ALA A 31 -15.06 13.70 -7.00
N GLU A 32 -15.66 13.94 -5.82
CA GLU A 32 -14.93 14.15 -4.57
C GLU A 32 -14.15 12.87 -4.16
N ALA A 33 -14.78 11.69 -4.26
CA ALA A 33 -14.10 10.43 -3.98
C ALA A 33 -12.88 10.20 -4.91
N ARG A 34 -13.05 10.51 -6.19
CA ARG A 34 -11.98 10.41 -7.19
C ARG A 34 -10.86 11.42 -6.91
N GLU A 35 -11.21 12.66 -6.58
CA GLU A 35 -10.25 13.73 -6.28
C GLU A 35 -9.40 13.37 -5.06
N GLU A 36 -10.02 12.94 -3.98
CA GLU A 36 -9.29 12.49 -2.78
C GLU A 36 -8.33 11.35 -3.11
N LYS A 37 -8.79 10.33 -3.85
CA LYS A 37 -7.95 9.21 -4.25
C LYS A 37 -6.78 9.64 -5.12
N SER A 38 -7.00 10.55 -6.08
CA SER A 38 -5.96 11.06 -6.96
C SER A 38 -4.96 12.00 -6.25
N GLY A 39 -5.32 12.56 -5.11
CA GLY A 39 -4.44 13.39 -4.28
C GLY A 39 -3.59 12.61 -3.27
N GLY A 40 -3.86 11.30 -3.11
CA GLY A 40 -3.19 10.43 -2.15
C GLY A 40 -2.15 9.50 -2.78
N SER A 41 -2.10 8.26 -2.31
CA SER A 41 -1.16 7.23 -2.77
C SER A 41 -1.34 6.81 -4.24
N TRP A 42 -2.38 7.28 -4.91
CA TRP A 42 -2.69 7.06 -6.32
C TRP A 42 -2.31 8.23 -7.22
N ALA A 43 -1.64 9.27 -6.71
CA ALA A 43 -1.38 10.51 -7.45
C ALA A 43 -0.47 10.33 -8.68
N ASP A 44 0.34 9.28 -8.72
CA ASP A 44 1.24 8.92 -9.82
C ASP A 44 0.74 7.73 -10.67
N VAL A 45 -0.48 7.26 -10.42
CA VAL A 45 -1.11 6.19 -11.20
C VAL A 45 -1.75 6.78 -12.45
N ASP A 46 -1.69 6.03 -13.55
CA ASP A 46 -2.35 6.41 -14.81
C ASP A 46 -3.83 6.76 -14.58
N PRO A 47 -4.32 7.91 -15.07
CA PRO A 47 -5.71 8.34 -14.87
C PRO A 47 -6.76 7.33 -15.35
N GLU A 48 -6.50 6.56 -16.41
CA GLU A 48 -7.42 5.55 -16.90
C GLU A 48 -7.53 4.37 -15.93
N LEU A 49 -6.43 3.97 -15.30
CA LEU A 49 -6.43 2.96 -14.25
C LEU A 49 -7.12 3.45 -12.98
N LEU A 50 -6.90 4.71 -12.60
CA LEU A 50 -7.62 5.34 -11.48
C LEU A 50 -9.12 5.34 -11.73
N ASP A 51 -9.57 5.75 -12.93
CA ASP A 51 -10.98 5.81 -13.28
C ASP A 51 -11.62 4.41 -13.29
N ALA A 52 -10.93 3.42 -13.82
CA ALA A 52 -11.37 2.02 -13.80
C ALA A 52 -11.53 1.49 -12.36
N ASP A 53 -10.60 1.81 -11.47
CA ASP A 53 -10.69 1.42 -10.06
C ASP A 53 -11.83 2.11 -9.33
N VAL A 54 -12.06 3.41 -9.60
CA VAL A 54 -13.21 4.15 -9.06
C VAL A 54 -14.53 3.54 -9.55
N ASP A 55 -14.62 3.16 -10.82
CA ASP A 55 -15.82 2.56 -11.40
C ASP A 55 -16.13 1.18 -10.81
N GLU A 56 -15.10 0.39 -10.52
CA GLU A 56 -15.26 -0.95 -9.95
C GLU A 56 -15.56 -0.94 -8.46
N HIS A 57 -14.94 -0.04 -7.70
CA HIS A 57 -14.91 -0.14 -6.24
C HIS A 57 -15.73 0.92 -5.51
N LEU A 58 -16.13 2.02 -6.17
CA LEU A 58 -16.98 3.03 -5.55
C LEU A 58 -18.46 2.68 -5.77
N ILE A 59 -19.21 2.50 -4.67
CA ILE A 59 -20.61 2.11 -4.68
C ILE A 59 -21.52 3.19 -4.12
N THR A 60 -22.78 3.21 -4.53
CA THR A 60 -23.81 4.02 -3.88
C THR A 60 -24.26 3.33 -2.59
N LEU A 61 -24.21 4.06 -1.49
CA LEU A 61 -24.64 3.61 -0.17
C LEU A 61 -26.15 3.79 0.03
N PRO A 62 -26.77 3.11 1.04
CA PRO A 62 -28.20 3.24 1.32
C PRO A 62 -28.67 4.67 1.64
N ASN A 63 -27.78 5.54 2.11
CA ASN A 63 -28.03 6.96 2.37
C ASN A 63 -27.96 7.85 1.11
N GLY A 64 -27.70 7.27 -0.08
CA GLY A 64 -27.56 7.98 -1.34
C GLY A 64 -26.18 8.61 -1.56
N ARG A 65 -25.26 8.49 -0.61
CA ARG A 65 -23.87 8.93 -0.75
C ARG A 65 -23.01 7.82 -1.37
N PHE A 66 -21.75 8.11 -1.61
CA PHE A 66 -20.81 7.16 -2.22
C PHE A 66 -19.79 6.69 -1.21
N GLY A 67 -19.41 5.42 -1.29
CA GLY A 67 -18.37 4.85 -0.44
C GLY A 67 -17.61 3.75 -1.16
N TRP A 68 -16.41 3.49 -0.70
CA TRP A 68 -15.63 2.37 -1.22
C TRP A 68 -16.24 1.03 -0.82
N ARG A 69 -16.15 0.03 -1.69
CA ARG A 69 -16.57 -1.36 -1.42
C ARG A 69 -15.61 -2.03 -0.44
N ILE A 70 -15.56 -1.52 0.78
CA ILE A 70 -14.71 -2.02 1.86
C ILE A 70 -15.54 -2.20 3.13
N CYS A 71 -15.07 -3.05 4.03
CA CYS A 71 -15.61 -3.18 5.37
C CYS A 71 -14.82 -2.25 6.31
N ILE A 72 -15.38 -1.10 6.68
CA ILE A 72 -14.71 -0.11 7.55
C ILE A 72 -14.16 -0.74 8.85
N PRO A 73 -14.92 -1.55 9.62
CA PRO A 73 -14.37 -2.20 10.82
C PRO A 73 -13.17 -3.11 10.53
N ALA A 74 -13.16 -3.82 9.39
CA ALA A 74 -12.02 -4.64 9.00
C ALA A 74 -10.80 -3.77 8.64
N MET A 75 -11.00 -2.64 7.98
CA MET A 75 -9.93 -1.69 7.67
C MET A 75 -9.32 -1.08 8.94
N VAL A 76 -10.14 -0.72 9.93
CA VAL A 76 -9.63 -0.24 11.23
C VAL A 76 -8.77 -1.30 11.92
N SER A 77 -9.20 -2.56 11.90
CA SER A 77 -8.40 -3.67 12.41
C SER A 77 -7.10 -3.86 11.61
N TYR A 78 -7.16 -3.73 10.28
CA TYR A 78 -5.99 -3.80 9.42
C TYR A 78 -4.93 -2.74 9.78
N TRP A 79 -5.32 -1.47 10.00
CA TRP A 79 -4.39 -0.43 10.41
C TRP A 79 -3.67 -0.78 11.71
N SER A 80 -4.36 -1.39 12.69
CA SER A 80 -3.72 -1.81 13.94
C SER A 80 -2.72 -2.96 13.74
N GLU A 81 -2.94 -3.85 12.77
CA GLU A 81 -2.01 -4.92 12.43
C GLU A 81 -0.70 -4.39 11.83
N LEU A 82 -0.74 -3.28 11.08
CA LEU A 82 0.46 -2.67 10.50
C LEU A 82 1.43 -2.12 11.55
N ALA A 83 0.94 -1.83 12.76
CA ALA A 83 1.76 -1.36 13.89
C ALA A 83 2.36 -2.50 14.74
N ARG A 84 2.08 -3.77 14.39
CA ARG A 84 2.66 -4.90 15.13
C ARG A 84 4.14 -5.09 14.81
N PRO A 85 4.89 -5.74 15.73
CA PRO A 85 6.26 -6.13 15.45
C PRO A 85 6.37 -6.95 14.16
N VAL A 86 7.39 -6.66 13.37
CA VAL A 86 7.58 -7.32 12.07
C VAL A 86 7.84 -8.82 12.22
N ALA A 87 7.08 -9.63 11.49
CA ALA A 87 7.35 -11.06 11.34
C ALA A 87 8.19 -11.28 10.06
N TYR A 88 9.44 -11.62 10.24
CA TYR A 88 10.37 -11.82 9.13
C TYR A 88 10.21 -13.20 8.46
N PRO A 89 10.47 -13.32 7.15
CA PRO A 89 10.52 -14.61 6.45
C PRO A 89 11.56 -15.56 7.05
N ARG A 90 11.46 -16.84 6.69
CA ARG A 90 12.47 -17.83 7.09
C ARG A 90 13.81 -17.50 6.42
N PRO A 91 14.97 -17.77 7.10
CA PRO A 91 16.27 -17.63 6.48
C PRO A 91 16.34 -18.37 5.13
N GLY A 92 16.99 -17.76 4.14
CA GLY A 92 17.15 -18.33 2.81
C GLY A 92 15.89 -18.25 1.91
N THR A 93 14.80 -17.61 2.36
CA THR A 93 13.64 -17.36 1.50
C THR A 93 13.99 -16.27 0.46
N PRO A 94 14.02 -16.59 -0.86
CA PRO A 94 14.25 -15.58 -1.89
C PRO A 94 13.22 -14.46 -1.78
N THR A 95 13.68 -13.24 -1.55
CA THR A 95 12.80 -12.09 -1.28
C THR A 95 13.23 -10.88 -2.07
N VAL A 96 12.30 -10.31 -2.85
CA VAL A 96 12.43 -8.99 -3.45
C VAL A 96 11.59 -8.03 -2.62
N LEU A 97 12.25 -7.02 -2.04
CA LEU A 97 11.60 -5.89 -1.39
C LEU A 97 11.67 -4.68 -2.32
N VAL A 98 10.52 -4.16 -2.72
CA VAL A 98 10.42 -2.92 -3.48
C VAL A 98 10.05 -1.79 -2.52
N ARG A 99 10.83 -0.70 -2.56
CA ARG A 99 10.57 0.54 -1.82
C ARG A 99 10.11 1.62 -2.77
N ALA A 100 8.96 2.22 -2.51
CA ALA A 100 8.48 3.41 -3.19
C ALA A 100 9.18 4.65 -2.62
N ARG A 101 9.97 5.37 -3.45
CA ARG A 101 10.82 6.47 -2.99
C ARG A 101 10.08 7.76 -2.69
N TRP A 102 8.87 7.92 -3.22
CA TRP A 102 8.07 9.13 -3.05
C TRP A 102 7.05 9.06 -1.91
N THR A 103 6.95 7.90 -1.24
CA THR A 103 6.09 7.75 -0.06
C THR A 103 6.72 8.46 1.14
N ASP A 104 6.01 9.42 1.72
CA ASP A 104 6.44 10.20 2.88
C ASP A 104 5.30 10.35 3.90
N PRO A 105 5.47 9.90 5.16
CA PRO A 105 6.58 9.09 5.65
C PRO A 105 6.67 7.72 4.97
N PRO A 106 7.88 7.13 4.86
CA PRO A 106 8.08 5.87 4.15
C PRO A 106 7.44 4.69 4.89
N TYR A 107 6.74 3.81 4.17
CA TYR A 107 6.24 2.56 4.73
C TYR A 107 7.36 1.51 4.88
N VAL A 108 8.27 1.45 3.91
CA VAL A 108 9.49 0.62 4.02
C VAL A 108 10.53 1.40 4.81
N THR A 109 10.56 1.15 6.12
CA THR A 109 11.48 1.83 7.05
C THR A 109 12.90 1.25 6.98
N GLU A 110 13.89 2.02 7.44
CA GLU A 110 15.27 1.52 7.57
C GLU A 110 15.36 0.36 8.58
N GLU A 111 14.51 0.34 9.61
CA GLU A 111 14.42 -0.77 10.57
C GLU A 111 13.94 -2.05 9.88
N LEU A 112 12.89 -1.98 9.05
CA LEU A 112 12.42 -3.11 8.26
C LEU A 112 13.52 -3.64 7.32
N ILE A 113 14.21 -2.74 6.61
CA ILE A 113 15.31 -3.11 5.69
C ILE A 113 16.43 -3.78 6.47
N GLY A 114 16.84 -3.21 7.61
CA GLY A 114 17.89 -3.75 8.48
C GLY A 114 17.56 -5.17 8.96
N GLY A 115 16.35 -5.37 9.49
CA GLY A 115 15.90 -6.68 9.97
C GLY A 115 15.78 -7.72 8.85
N LEU A 116 15.32 -7.33 7.65
CA LEU A 116 15.31 -8.22 6.50
C LEU A 116 16.72 -8.60 6.05
N ARG A 117 17.66 -7.65 6.01
CA ARG A 117 19.08 -7.93 5.70
C ARG A 117 19.72 -8.89 6.68
N GLU A 118 19.51 -8.67 7.97
CA GLU A 118 20.02 -9.55 9.03
C GLU A 118 19.44 -10.98 8.89
N ARG A 119 18.16 -11.08 8.56
CA ARG A 119 17.45 -12.35 8.50
C ARG A 119 17.70 -13.15 7.24
N LEU A 120 17.80 -12.50 6.09
CA LEU A 120 17.79 -13.11 4.76
C LEU A 120 19.18 -13.10 4.08
N GLY A 121 20.09 -12.18 4.47
CA GLY A 121 21.40 -12.05 3.84
C GLY A 121 21.27 -11.90 2.32
N ASP A 122 22.00 -12.72 1.59
CA ASP A 122 22.04 -12.72 0.11
C ASP A 122 20.72 -13.13 -0.55
N ALA A 123 19.77 -13.68 0.20
CA ALA A 123 18.43 -14.00 -0.31
C ALA A 123 17.51 -12.77 -0.43
N LEU A 124 17.94 -11.60 0.09
CA LEU A 124 17.22 -10.34 -0.04
C LEU A 124 17.75 -9.51 -1.20
N ARG A 125 16.88 -9.12 -2.12
CA ARG A 125 17.10 -8.07 -3.10
C ARG A 125 16.26 -6.86 -2.77
N LEU A 126 16.89 -5.70 -2.53
CA LEU A 126 16.20 -4.41 -2.37
C LEU A 126 16.18 -3.69 -3.72
N VAL A 127 15.00 -3.23 -4.12
CA VAL A 127 14.76 -2.41 -5.32
C VAL A 127 14.05 -1.14 -4.91
N GLU A 128 14.52 0.00 -5.39
CA GLU A 128 13.87 1.30 -5.18
C GLU A 128 13.26 1.78 -6.50
N LEU A 129 11.98 2.17 -6.46
CA LEU A 129 11.26 2.72 -7.60
C LEU A 129 10.80 4.15 -7.31
N ASP A 130 10.89 4.99 -8.33
CA ASP A 130 10.43 6.39 -8.30
C ASP A 130 8.92 6.43 -8.51
N CYS A 131 8.17 6.13 -7.45
CA CYS A 131 6.71 6.13 -7.39
C CYS A 131 6.21 6.32 -5.96
N LEU A 132 4.90 6.51 -5.81
CA LEU A 132 4.17 6.44 -4.55
C LEU A 132 3.82 4.99 -4.18
N HIS A 133 3.07 4.81 -3.10
CA HIS A 133 2.78 3.51 -2.49
C HIS A 133 2.14 2.46 -3.42
N MET A 134 1.37 2.89 -4.39
CA MET A 134 0.67 1.98 -5.32
C MET A 134 1.58 1.45 -6.42
N VAL A 135 2.67 0.79 -6.02
CA VAL A 135 3.78 0.37 -6.90
C VAL A 135 3.31 -0.40 -8.13
N ALA A 136 2.42 -1.38 -7.95
CA ALA A 136 1.96 -2.22 -9.06
C ALA A 136 1.15 -1.45 -10.10
N GLN A 137 0.41 -0.42 -9.66
CA GLN A 137 -0.41 0.42 -10.52
C GLN A 137 0.42 1.54 -11.18
N ALA A 138 1.36 2.12 -10.44
CA ALA A 138 2.22 3.19 -10.93
C ALA A 138 3.36 2.69 -11.83
N LYS A 139 3.87 1.47 -11.57
CA LYS A 139 5.03 0.85 -12.25
C LYS A 139 4.73 -0.60 -12.69
N PRO A 140 3.69 -0.83 -13.52
CA PRO A 140 3.25 -2.17 -13.86
C PRO A 140 4.30 -2.99 -14.62
N ALA A 141 5.05 -2.37 -15.54
CA ALA A 141 6.07 -3.06 -16.34
C ALA A 141 7.25 -3.50 -15.47
N GLU A 142 7.75 -2.61 -14.59
CA GLU A 142 8.84 -2.90 -13.66
C GLU A 142 8.41 -3.97 -12.64
N THR A 143 7.18 -3.88 -12.13
CA THR A 143 6.62 -4.87 -11.21
C THR A 143 6.53 -6.25 -11.88
N ALA A 144 6.03 -6.34 -13.11
CA ALA A 144 5.94 -7.58 -13.87
C ALA A 144 7.32 -8.18 -14.11
N ALA A 145 8.31 -7.37 -14.50
CA ALA A 145 9.68 -7.83 -14.71
C ALA A 145 10.28 -8.44 -13.44
N LEU A 146 10.11 -7.78 -12.28
CA LEU A 146 10.60 -8.29 -10.99
C LEU A 146 9.92 -9.59 -10.57
N ILE A 147 8.63 -9.77 -10.90
CA ILE A 147 7.90 -11.03 -10.63
C ILE A 147 8.49 -12.16 -11.50
N LEU A 148 8.69 -11.91 -12.80
CA LEU A 148 9.24 -12.90 -13.71
C LEU A 148 10.66 -13.33 -13.30
N GLU A 149 11.53 -12.37 -12.97
CA GLU A 149 12.86 -12.66 -12.45
C GLU A 149 12.84 -13.54 -11.19
N LEU A 150 11.89 -13.30 -10.26
CA LEU A 150 11.76 -14.08 -9.04
C LEU A 150 11.26 -15.50 -9.28
N LEU A 151 10.51 -15.73 -10.37
CA LEU A 151 10.00 -17.06 -10.74
C LEU A 151 11.02 -17.92 -11.46
N ASP A 152 12.05 -17.31 -12.07
CA ASP A 152 13.12 -18.00 -12.80
C ASP A 152 14.24 -18.51 -11.88
N HIS A 153 14.16 -18.23 -10.56
CA HIS A 153 15.08 -18.68 -9.51
C HIS A 153 14.43 -19.73 -8.59
#